data_e90bb85b4f37a3de7fc96a2d165b9ec8
#
_entry.id   e90bb85b4f37a3de7fc96a2d165b9ec8
#
_cell.length_a   1.000
_cell.length_b   1.000
_cell.length_c   1.000
_cell.angle_alpha   90.00
_cell.angle_beta   90.00
_cell.angle_gamma   90.00
#
_symmetry.space_group_name_H-M   'P 1'
#
loop_
_entity.id
_entity.type
_entity.pdbx_description
1 polymer ?
#
loop_
_entity_poly.entity_id
_entity_poly.type
_entity_poly.pdbx_seq_one_letter_code
_entity_poly.pdbx_strand_id
1 'polypeptide(L)'
;MDKVQTETKQAAQDMKDYTFAQKAEFVKTMQGQLDALNKDLDQLSAKIESSSDAVKAEAGPKLQALRDQVAQLNKQLTDAQNATESTWDSVKGGFSKAYDATKNGFNQTRQWVSDKIAP
;
A
#
# COMPACT_ATOMS: atom_id res chain seq x y z
N MET A 1 -24.20 -1.04 -14.02
CA MET A 1 -22.97 -1.49 -14.66
C MET A 1 -22.04 -0.34 -14.99
N ASP A 2 -22.53 0.64 -15.72
CA ASP A 2 -21.69 1.77 -16.08
C ASP A 2 -21.20 2.53 -14.89
N LYS A 3 -22.04 2.68 -13.89
CA LYS A 3 -21.67 3.38 -12.66
C LYS A 3 -20.52 2.67 -11.96
N VAL A 4 -20.61 1.35 -11.86
CA VAL A 4 -19.56 0.57 -11.22
C VAL A 4 -18.26 0.69 -12.01
N GLN A 5 -18.36 0.63 -13.32
CA GLN A 5 -17.19 0.77 -14.19
C GLN A 5 -16.56 2.15 -14.04
N THR A 6 -17.40 3.17 -13.95
CA THR A 6 -16.91 4.53 -13.78
C THR A 6 -16.16 4.68 -12.46
N GLU A 7 -16.74 4.15 -11.39
CA GLU A 7 -16.09 4.18 -10.09
C GLU A 7 -14.77 3.41 -10.11
N THR A 8 -14.78 2.26 -10.77
CA THR A 8 -13.57 1.45 -10.89
C THR A 8 -12.50 2.22 -11.66
N LYS A 9 -12.89 2.91 -12.73
CA LYS A 9 -11.95 3.70 -13.51
C LYS A 9 -11.34 4.82 -12.67
N GLN A 10 -12.15 5.51 -11.88
CA GLN A 10 -11.64 6.56 -11.03
C GLN A 10 -10.71 6.01 -9.96
N ALA A 11 -11.13 4.90 -9.34
CA ALA A 11 -10.30 4.25 -8.34
C ALA A 11 -9.04 3.64 -8.94
N ALA A 12 -9.12 3.28 -10.23
CA ALA A 12 -8.02 2.64 -10.91
C ALA A 12 -7.16 3.63 -11.71
N GLN A 13 -7.41 4.94 -11.56
CA GLN A 13 -6.54 5.90 -12.22
C GLN A 13 -5.11 5.59 -11.83
N ASP A 14 -4.28 5.40 -12.84
CA ASP A 14 -2.88 5.04 -12.60
C ASP A 14 -2.18 6.20 -11.91
N MET A 15 -1.40 5.89 -10.89
CA MET A 15 -0.65 6.90 -10.16
C MET A 15 0.21 7.74 -11.09
N LYS A 16 0.75 7.12 -12.14
CA LYS A 16 1.61 7.83 -13.09
C LYS A 16 0.85 8.81 -13.97
N ASP A 17 -0.48 8.72 -14.01
CA ASP A 17 -1.30 9.61 -14.82
C ASP A 17 -1.66 10.91 -14.11
N TYR A 18 -1.39 11.01 -12.81
CA TYR A 18 -1.63 12.23 -12.08
C TYR A 18 -0.64 13.30 -12.49
N THR A 19 -1.14 14.48 -12.85
CA THR A 19 -0.29 15.62 -13.21
C THR A 19 0.14 16.36 -11.96
N PHE A 20 1.11 17.27 -12.12
CA PHE A 20 1.54 18.13 -11.02
C PHE A 20 0.36 18.95 -10.46
N ALA A 21 -0.54 19.39 -11.34
CA ALA A 21 -1.71 20.14 -10.93
C ALA A 21 -2.63 19.30 -10.03
N GLN A 22 -2.55 17.97 -10.16
CA GLN A 22 -3.34 17.05 -9.37
C GLN A 22 -2.57 16.52 -8.15
N LYS A 23 -1.46 17.13 -7.83
CA LYS A 23 -0.61 16.67 -6.72
C LYS A 23 -1.37 16.52 -5.42
N ALA A 24 -2.17 17.52 -5.05
CA ALA A 24 -2.94 17.48 -3.81
C ALA A 24 -3.92 16.33 -3.81
N GLU A 25 -4.56 16.09 -4.94
CA GLU A 25 -5.49 14.99 -5.09
C GLU A 25 -4.78 13.64 -5.00
N PHE A 26 -3.63 13.55 -5.64
CA PHE A 26 -2.78 12.35 -5.58
C PHE A 26 -2.42 12.03 -4.12
N VAL A 27 -1.94 13.03 -3.38
CA VAL A 27 -1.53 12.84 -1.99
C VAL A 27 -2.71 12.38 -1.14
N LYS A 28 -3.85 13.03 -1.31
CA LYS A 28 -5.05 12.68 -0.55
C LYS A 28 -5.50 11.25 -0.86
N THR A 29 -5.52 10.89 -2.13
CA THR A 29 -5.94 9.56 -2.54
C THR A 29 -4.99 8.49 -2.01
N MET A 30 -3.69 8.74 -2.14
CA MET A 30 -2.68 7.79 -1.68
C MET A 30 -2.65 7.69 -0.16
N GLN A 31 -2.92 8.77 0.55
CA GLN A 31 -3.01 8.71 2.01
C GLN A 31 -4.15 7.77 2.43
N GLY A 32 -5.28 7.86 1.75
CA GLY A 32 -6.40 6.95 2.00
C GLY A 32 -6.02 5.50 1.72
N GLN A 33 -5.27 5.27 0.64
CA GLN A 33 -4.80 3.93 0.31
C GLN A 33 -3.84 3.39 1.36
N LEU A 34 -2.94 4.23 1.87
CA LEU A 34 -2.01 3.82 2.91
C LEU A 34 -2.73 3.54 4.22
N ASP A 35 -3.74 4.35 4.55
CA ASP A 35 -4.54 4.11 5.75
C ASP A 35 -5.26 2.76 5.66
N ALA A 36 -5.81 2.44 4.50
CA ALA A 36 -6.46 1.16 4.27
C ALA A 36 -5.46 0.01 4.38
N LEU A 37 -4.27 0.20 3.84
CA LEU A 37 -3.23 -0.81 3.90
C LEU A 37 -2.77 -1.06 5.33
N ASN A 38 -2.62 0.00 6.13
CA ASN A 38 -2.30 -0.13 7.55
C ASN A 38 -3.37 -0.90 8.30
N LYS A 39 -4.62 -0.61 8.01
CA LYS A 39 -5.75 -1.32 8.62
C LYS A 39 -5.71 -2.80 8.27
N ASP A 40 -5.46 -3.10 7.01
CA ASP A 40 -5.36 -4.48 6.56
C ASP A 40 -4.20 -5.20 7.23
N LEU A 41 -3.07 -4.49 7.42
CA LEU A 41 -1.92 -5.04 8.14
C LEU A 41 -2.26 -5.34 9.59
N ASP A 42 -3.00 -4.45 10.24
CA ASP A 42 -3.42 -4.67 11.63
C ASP A 42 -4.31 -5.89 11.74
N GLN A 43 -5.23 -6.06 10.80
CA GLN A 43 -6.12 -7.22 10.78
C GLN A 43 -5.33 -8.51 10.55
N LEU A 44 -4.38 -8.46 9.63
CA LEU A 44 -3.52 -9.61 9.37
C LEU A 44 -2.68 -9.95 10.58
N SER A 45 -2.14 -8.94 11.25
CA SER A 45 -1.36 -9.12 12.47
C SER A 45 -2.18 -9.77 13.56
N ALA A 46 -3.43 -9.33 13.75
CA ALA A 46 -4.32 -9.91 14.74
C ALA A 46 -4.59 -11.38 14.44
N LYS A 47 -4.77 -11.71 13.17
CA LYS A 47 -5.01 -13.08 12.75
C LYS A 47 -3.79 -13.96 13.07
N ILE A 48 -2.60 -13.44 12.82
CA ILE A 48 -1.37 -14.14 13.11
C ILE A 48 -1.18 -14.32 14.62
N GLU A 49 -1.54 -13.29 15.41
CA GLU A 49 -1.42 -13.34 16.86
C GLU A 49 -2.27 -14.45 17.47
N SER A 50 -3.37 -14.80 16.83
CA SER A 50 -4.22 -15.88 17.31
C SER A 50 -3.83 -17.25 16.77
N SER A 51 -2.71 -17.33 16.04
CA SER A 51 -2.22 -18.57 15.45
C SER A 51 -1.16 -19.22 16.37
N SER A 52 -0.56 -20.30 15.88
CA SER A 52 0.46 -21.04 16.61
C SER A 52 1.75 -20.21 16.73
N ASP A 53 2.57 -20.57 17.72
CA ASP A 53 3.86 -19.92 17.94
C ASP A 53 4.79 -20.05 16.72
N ALA A 54 4.72 -21.19 16.04
CA ALA A 54 5.53 -21.41 14.85
C ALA A 54 5.17 -20.44 13.75
N VAL A 55 3.87 -20.22 13.55
CA VAL A 55 3.41 -19.27 12.53
C VAL A 55 3.78 -17.86 12.93
N LYS A 56 3.61 -17.50 14.19
CA LYS A 56 3.99 -16.16 14.67
C LYS A 56 5.48 -15.89 14.44
N ALA A 57 6.33 -16.85 14.73
CA ALA A 57 7.76 -16.71 14.54
C ALA A 57 8.13 -16.49 13.08
N GLU A 58 7.47 -17.21 12.18
CA GLU A 58 7.72 -17.05 10.75
C GLU A 58 7.14 -15.75 10.20
N ALA A 59 5.97 -15.36 10.70
CA ALA A 59 5.28 -14.19 10.21
C ALA A 59 5.89 -12.88 10.68
N GLY A 60 6.55 -12.89 11.85
CA GLY A 60 7.10 -11.68 12.43
C GLY A 60 7.96 -10.86 11.47
N PRO A 61 9.01 -11.47 10.87
CA PRO A 61 9.84 -10.75 9.92
C PRO A 61 9.07 -10.27 8.69
N LYS A 62 8.10 -11.06 8.23
CA LYS A 62 7.28 -10.67 7.07
C LYS A 62 6.44 -9.45 7.37
N LEU A 63 5.82 -9.41 8.55
CA LEU A 63 5.02 -8.27 8.97
C LEU A 63 5.90 -7.03 9.17
N GLN A 64 7.07 -7.21 9.78
CA GLN A 64 7.96 -6.09 9.99
C GLN A 64 8.42 -5.50 8.67
N ALA A 65 8.72 -6.33 7.69
CA ALA A 65 9.10 -5.86 6.37
C ALA A 65 7.98 -5.04 5.73
N LEU A 66 6.74 -5.49 5.87
CA LEU A 66 5.60 -4.77 5.33
C LEU A 66 5.39 -3.43 6.04
N ARG A 67 5.53 -3.40 7.36
CA ARG A 67 5.40 -2.17 8.12
C ARG A 67 6.49 -1.16 7.73
N ASP A 68 7.69 -1.66 7.51
CA ASP A 68 8.80 -0.82 7.07
C ASP A 68 8.51 -0.24 5.67
N GLN A 69 7.95 -1.05 4.78
CA GLN A 69 7.58 -0.59 3.45
C GLN A 69 6.48 0.48 3.51
N VAL A 70 5.49 0.29 4.37
CA VAL A 70 4.43 1.28 4.53
C VAL A 70 4.98 2.58 5.10
N ALA A 71 5.90 2.49 6.08
CA ALA A 71 6.55 3.67 6.63
C ALA A 71 7.33 4.42 5.53
N GLN A 72 8.01 3.68 4.67
CA GLN A 72 8.74 4.27 3.55
C GLN A 72 7.78 4.96 2.58
N LEU A 73 6.61 4.34 2.32
CA LEU A 73 5.60 4.95 1.47
C LEU A 73 5.08 6.26 2.06
N ASN A 74 4.86 6.30 3.38
CA ASN A 74 4.44 7.54 4.04
C ASN A 74 5.47 8.65 3.84
N LYS A 75 6.74 8.31 3.96
CA LYS A 75 7.81 9.25 3.75
C LYS A 75 7.83 9.74 2.31
N GLN A 76 7.68 8.82 1.35
CA GLN A 76 7.64 9.18 -0.05
C GLN A 76 6.41 10.02 -0.39
N LEU A 77 5.30 9.80 0.32
CA LEU A 77 4.11 10.62 0.13
C LEU A 77 4.35 12.05 0.60
N THR A 78 5.09 12.22 1.70
CA THR A 78 5.50 13.53 2.15
C THR A 78 6.39 14.21 1.09
N ASP A 79 7.30 13.45 0.49
CA ASP A 79 8.12 13.96 -0.60
C ASP A 79 7.25 14.43 -1.77
N ALA A 80 6.19 13.68 -2.06
CA ALA A 80 5.26 14.04 -3.13
C ALA A 80 4.55 15.36 -2.81
N GLN A 81 4.17 15.57 -1.54
CA GLN A 81 3.55 16.84 -1.13
C GLN A 81 4.47 18.02 -1.39
N ASN A 82 5.75 17.81 -1.21
CA ASN A 82 6.75 18.85 -1.33
C ASN A 82 7.41 18.92 -2.70
N ALA A 83 6.98 18.06 -3.62
CA ALA A 83 7.55 18.00 -4.96
C ALA A 83 7.25 19.29 -5.73
N THR A 84 8.19 19.68 -6.57
CA THR A 84 8.01 20.76 -7.52
C THR A 84 7.59 20.17 -8.87
N GLU A 85 7.22 21.06 -9.79
CA GLU A 85 6.83 20.62 -11.12
C GLU A 85 7.94 19.83 -11.79
N SER A 86 9.18 20.25 -11.58
CA SER A 86 10.33 19.59 -12.21
C SER A 86 10.67 18.24 -11.59
N THR A 87 10.30 18.02 -10.33
CA THR A 87 10.57 16.75 -9.64
C THR A 87 9.36 15.82 -9.56
N TRP A 88 8.19 16.32 -9.94
CA TRP A 88 6.94 15.59 -9.76
C TRP A 88 6.95 14.20 -10.40
N ASP A 89 7.36 14.11 -11.66
CA ASP A 89 7.34 12.83 -12.37
C ASP A 89 8.23 11.79 -11.69
N SER A 90 9.40 12.23 -11.23
CA SER A 90 10.35 11.35 -10.57
C SER A 90 9.81 10.86 -9.23
N VAL A 91 9.27 11.77 -8.42
CA VAL A 91 8.74 11.44 -7.11
C VAL A 91 7.51 10.55 -7.25
N LYS A 92 6.62 10.91 -8.14
CA LYS A 92 5.41 10.15 -8.40
C LYS A 92 5.74 8.73 -8.86
N GLY A 93 6.67 8.60 -9.79
CA GLY A 93 7.09 7.30 -10.30
C GLY A 93 7.72 6.43 -9.21
N GLY A 94 8.54 7.03 -8.36
CA GLY A 94 9.15 6.32 -7.24
C GLY A 94 8.11 5.81 -6.26
N PHE A 95 7.13 6.66 -5.93
CA PHE A 95 6.05 6.26 -5.04
C PHE A 95 5.22 5.12 -5.65
N SER A 96 4.87 5.24 -6.91
CA SER A 96 4.07 4.23 -7.61
C SER A 96 4.74 2.86 -7.57
N LYS A 97 6.03 2.84 -7.86
CA LYS A 97 6.82 1.61 -7.86
C LYS A 97 6.86 0.98 -6.47
N ALA A 98 7.12 1.80 -5.46
CA ALA A 98 7.20 1.33 -4.10
C ALA A 98 5.85 0.83 -3.60
N TYR A 99 4.77 1.51 -3.97
CA TYR A 99 3.43 1.11 -3.60
C TYR A 99 3.08 -0.25 -4.19
N ASP A 100 3.37 -0.45 -5.47
CA ASP A 100 3.08 -1.72 -6.12
C ASP A 100 3.87 -2.86 -5.47
N ALA A 101 5.13 -2.61 -5.16
CA ALA A 101 5.97 -3.62 -4.50
C ALA A 101 5.42 -3.97 -3.12
N THR A 102 4.98 -2.96 -2.37
CA THR A 102 4.43 -3.17 -1.04
C THR A 102 3.13 -3.96 -1.12
N LYS A 103 2.27 -3.63 -2.06
CA LYS A 103 1.00 -4.31 -2.22
C LYS A 103 1.21 -5.77 -2.63
N ASN A 104 2.16 -6.03 -3.51
CA ASN A 104 2.51 -7.40 -3.89
C ASN A 104 3.02 -8.19 -2.70
N GLY A 105 3.90 -7.58 -1.90
CA GLY A 105 4.41 -8.23 -0.70
C GLY A 105 3.31 -8.52 0.30
N PHE A 106 2.38 -7.58 0.46
CA PHE A 106 1.24 -7.77 1.34
C PHE A 106 0.37 -8.95 0.87
N ASN A 107 0.07 -9.01 -0.42
CA ASN A 107 -0.76 -10.08 -0.96
C ASN A 107 -0.08 -11.45 -0.81
N GLN A 108 1.22 -11.50 -1.00
CA GLN A 108 1.99 -12.74 -0.81
C GLN A 108 1.95 -13.18 0.65
N THR A 109 2.12 -12.24 1.56
CA THR A 109 2.08 -12.56 2.99
C THR A 109 0.70 -12.99 3.42
N ARG A 110 -0.33 -12.33 2.92
CA ARG A 110 -1.71 -12.70 3.21
C ARG A 110 -2.02 -14.10 2.71
N GLN A 111 -1.55 -14.43 1.52
CA GLN A 111 -1.74 -15.77 0.97
C GLN A 111 -1.00 -16.80 1.81
N TRP A 112 0.22 -16.49 2.21
CA TRP A 112 0.99 -17.37 3.08
C TRP A 112 0.26 -17.63 4.40
N VAL A 113 -0.27 -16.58 5.01
CA VAL A 113 -1.04 -16.70 6.26
C VAL A 113 -2.27 -17.57 6.04
N SER A 114 -2.98 -17.34 4.94
CA SER A 114 -4.15 -18.14 4.62
C SER A 114 -3.81 -19.61 4.48
N ASP A 115 -2.68 -19.92 3.84
CA ASP A 115 -2.23 -21.29 3.65
C ASP A 115 -1.83 -21.96 4.96
N LYS A 116 -1.30 -21.16 5.90
CA LYS A 116 -0.79 -21.71 7.17
C LYS A 116 -1.86 -21.78 8.25
N ILE A 117 -2.81 -20.86 8.25
CA ILE A 117 -3.78 -20.74 9.33
C ILE A 117 -5.14 -21.27 8.91
N ALA A 118 -5.58 -20.94 7.72
CA ALA A 118 -6.91 -21.34 7.26
C ALA A 118 -6.95 -22.86 7.06
N PRO A 119 -8.02 -23.49 7.51
CA PRO A 119 -8.20 -24.92 7.32
C PRO A 119 -8.36 -25.27 5.85
#